data_a28563e953e030fda177383737e153ea
#
_entry.id   a28563e953e030fda177383737e153ea
#
_cell.length_a   1.000
_cell.length_b   1.000
_cell.length_c   1.000
_cell.angle_alpha   90.00
_cell.angle_beta   90.00
_cell.angle_gamma   90.00
#
_symmetry.space_group_name_H-M   'P 1'
#
loop_
_entity.id
_entity.type
_entity.pdbx_description
1 polymer ?
#
loop_
_entity_poly.entity_id
_entity_poly.type
_entity_poly.pdbx_seq_one_letter_code
_entity_poly.pdbx_strand_id
1 'polypeptide(L)'
;MNNCFIILAAGKSKRFKGKKPKQFNLYNGKCVIQHSIDKANQSNLFKKIVLVISKNHKKYLNDLVLKNTIVTFGGKERHLSSFNALKKIKKSKINNVFIHDAARPNFEISLLKKINKYLKKYKAVVPYVNTSNSTKLIFKGKIKNYDRSKILLTHTPQAFRFK
;
A
#
# COMPACT_ATOMS: atom_id res chain seq x y z
N MET A 1 -7.18 -19.12 0.28
CA MET A 1 -7.35 -18.04 1.29
C MET A 1 -8.11 -16.89 0.66
N ASN A 2 -9.04 -16.27 1.40
CA ASN A 2 -9.79 -15.13 0.90
C ASN A 2 -9.06 -13.83 1.28
N ASN A 3 -8.14 -13.39 0.41
CA ASN A 3 -7.37 -12.17 0.64
C ASN A 3 -7.98 -10.96 -0.09
N CYS A 4 -7.74 -9.76 0.45
CA CYS A 4 -8.03 -8.49 -0.20
C CYS A 4 -6.77 -7.64 -0.30
N PHE A 5 -6.53 -7.02 -1.46
CA PHE A 5 -5.44 -6.07 -1.66
C PHE A 5 -5.99 -4.64 -1.59
N ILE A 6 -5.50 -3.84 -0.67
CA ILE A 6 -5.94 -2.46 -0.45
C ILE A 6 -4.84 -1.52 -0.94
N ILE A 7 -5.15 -0.70 -1.94
CA ILE A 7 -4.21 0.27 -2.52
C ILE A 7 -4.58 1.68 -2.04
N LEU A 8 -3.72 2.30 -1.26
CA LEU A 8 -3.93 3.63 -0.71
C LEU A 8 -3.40 4.69 -1.69
N ALA A 9 -4.31 5.39 -2.38
CA ALA A 9 -4.04 6.39 -3.40
C ALA A 9 -4.67 7.76 -3.10
N ALA A 10 -5.20 7.97 -1.89
CA ALA A 10 -5.88 9.22 -1.51
C ALA A 10 -4.92 10.39 -1.19
N GLY A 11 -3.61 10.14 -1.11
CA GLY A 11 -2.61 11.14 -0.75
C GLY A 11 -2.52 12.30 -1.75
N LYS A 12 -2.38 13.52 -1.24
CA LYS A 12 -2.30 14.76 -2.02
C LYS A 12 -0.97 14.98 -2.73
N SER A 13 0.02 14.08 -2.55
CA SER A 13 1.37 14.19 -3.16
C SER A 13 2.07 15.55 -2.94
N LYS A 14 1.89 16.21 -1.78
CA LYS A 14 2.37 17.58 -1.51
C LYS A 14 3.87 17.80 -1.81
N ARG A 15 4.71 16.78 -1.60
CA ARG A 15 6.16 16.81 -1.90
C ARG A 15 6.49 16.67 -3.39
N PHE A 16 5.53 16.25 -4.18
CA PHE A 16 5.68 16.07 -5.62
C PHE A 16 5.05 17.29 -6.32
N LYS A 17 5.88 18.18 -6.87
CA LYS A 17 5.48 19.47 -7.47
C LYS A 17 4.79 19.33 -8.85
N GLY A 18 4.34 18.15 -9.25
CA GLY A 18 3.69 17.91 -10.54
C GLY A 18 2.22 18.35 -10.57
N LYS A 19 1.72 18.66 -11.77
CA LYS A 19 0.31 19.03 -12.03
C LYS A 19 -0.67 17.88 -11.73
N LYS A 20 -0.24 16.63 -11.81
CA LYS A 20 -1.01 15.41 -11.55
C LYS A 20 -0.43 14.70 -10.32
N PRO A 21 -1.24 14.13 -9.39
CA PRO A 21 -0.72 13.41 -8.23
C PRO A 21 0.16 12.24 -8.66
N LYS A 22 1.28 12.00 -7.96
CA LYS A 22 2.35 11.08 -8.40
C LYS A 22 1.87 9.68 -8.79
N GLN A 23 0.87 9.15 -8.09
CA GLN A 23 0.33 7.81 -8.33
C GLN A 23 -0.42 7.67 -9.66
N PHE A 24 -0.83 8.78 -10.28
CA PHE A 24 -1.51 8.80 -11.57
C PHE A 24 -0.60 9.23 -12.72
N ASN A 25 0.68 9.56 -12.47
CA ASN A 25 1.63 9.82 -13.55
C ASN A 25 2.01 8.53 -14.26
N LEU A 26 2.48 8.66 -15.50
CA LEU A 26 2.96 7.53 -16.28
C LEU A 26 4.34 7.07 -15.78
N TYR A 27 4.51 5.78 -15.74
CA TYR A 27 5.76 5.08 -15.49
C TYR A 27 5.74 3.80 -16.33
N ASN A 28 6.74 3.63 -17.21
CA ASN A 28 6.80 2.50 -18.15
C ASN A 28 5.46 2.26 -18.89
N GLY A 29 4.91 3.31 -19.52
CA GLY A 29 3.70 3.26 -20.35
C GLY A 29 2.37 3.17 -19.62
N LYS A 30 2.35 3.06 -18.28
CA LYS A 30 1.11 2.95 -17.48
C LYS A 30 1.13 3.92 -16.30
N CYS A 31 -0.05 4.26 -15.76
CA CYS A 31 -0.11 4.96 -14.48
C CYS A 31 0.63 4.17 -13.39
N VAL A 32 1.39 4.85 -12.51
CA VAL A 32 2.12 4.22 -11.39
C VAL A 32 1.24 3.24 -10.60
N ILE A 33 0.00 3.65 -10.31
CA ILE A 33 -0.96 2.83 -9.56
C ILE A 33 -1.39 1.57 -10.34
N GLN A 34 -1.42 1.63 -11.68
CA GLN A 34 -1.83 0.50 -12.52
C GLN A 34 -0.88 -0.70 -12.35
N HIS A 35 0.43 -0.45 -12.19
CA HIS A 35 1.39 -1.51 -11.93
C HIS A 35 1.04 -2.32 -10.66
N SER A 36 0.55 -1.65 -9.61
CA SER A 36 0.15 -2.34 -8.37
C SER A 36 -1.14 -3.14 -8.55
N ILE A 37 -2.10 -2.63 -9.33
CA ILE A 37 -3.34 -3.34 -9.67
C ILE A 37 -3.02 -4.57 -10.51
N ASP A 38 -2.19 -4.41 -11.55
CA ASP A 38 -1.80 -5.50 -12.45
C ASP A 38 -1.09 -6.63 -11.69
N LYS A 39 -0.09 -6.29 -10.85
CA LYS A 39 0.63 -7.28 -10.03
C LYS A 39 -0.27 -8.00 -9.03
N ALA A 40 -1.21 -7.29 -8.41
CA ALA A 40 -2.18 -7.90 -7.52
C ALA A 40 -3.06 -8.92 -8.28
N ASN A 41 -3.57 -8.56 -9.48
CA ASN A 41 -4.36 -9.46 -10.32
C ASN A 41 -3.51 -10.66 -10.81
N GLN A 42 -2.31 -10.42 -11.33
CA GLN A 42 -1.39 -11.46 -11.83
C GLN A 42 -0.97 -12.47 -10.75
N SER A 43 -0.92 -12.02 -9.49
CA SER A 43 -0.56 -12.91 -8.37
C SER A 43 -1.57 -14.03 -8.12
N ASN A 44 -2.82 -13.87 -8.55
CA ASN A 44 -3.96 -14.74 -8.27
C ASN A 44 -4.22 -15.01 -6.77
N LEU A 45 -3.70 -14.14 -5.89
CA LEU A 45 -3.83 -14.29 -4.43
C LEU A 45 -5.07 -13.59 -3.86
N PHE A 46 -5.65 -12.65 -4.61
CA PHE A 46 -6.64 -11.71 -4.08
C PHE A 46 -8.02 -11.94 -4.69
N LYS A 47 -9.00 -12.16 -3.82
CA LYS A 47 -10.42 -12.24 -4.22
C LYS A 47 -10.97 -10.88 -4.64
N LYS A 48 -10.45 -9.80 -4.05
CA LYS A 48 -10.85 -8.41 -4.32
C LYS A 48 -9.66 -7.47 -4.17
N ILE A 49 -9.69 -6.38 -4.94
CA ILE A 49 -8.83 -5.22 -4.77
C ILE A 49 -9.71 -4.07 -4.30
N VAL A 50 -9.26 -3.29 -3.32
CA VAL A 50 -9.91 -2.04 -2.91
C VAL A 50 -8.97 -0.88 -3.21
N LEU A 51 -9.37 -0.03 -4.13
CA LEU A 51 -8.65 1.18 -4.48
C LEU A 51 -9.21 2.37 -3.69
N VAL A 52 -8.37 2.97 -2.85
CA VAL A 52 -8.74 4.12 -2.01
C VAL A 52 -8.19 5.40 -2.61
N ILE A 53 -9.08 6.27 -3.10
CA ILE A 53 -8.71 7.54 -3.75
C ILE A 53 -9.26 8.75 -3.01
N SER A 54 -8.74 9.94 -3.29
CA SER A 54 -9.40 11.20 -2.92
C SER A 54 -10.62 11.43 -3.83
N LYS A 55 -11.69 12.05 -3.30
CA LYS A 55 -12.86 12.46 -4.11
C LYS A 55 -12.44 13.31 -5.33
N ASN A 56 -11.46 14.19 -5.15
CA ASN A 56 -10.93 15.06 -6.20
C ASN A 56 -10.12 14.33 -7.29
N HIS A 57 -9.81 13.04 -7.08
CA HIS A 57 -9.06 12.23 -8.03
C HIS A 57 -9.94 11.33 -8.90
N LYS A 58 -11.28 11.43 -8.80
CA LYS A 58 -12.22 10.62 -9.60
C LYS A 58 -11.94 10.66 -11.10
N LYS A 59 -11.59 11.82 -11.63
CA LYS A 59 -11.29 12.02 -13.06
C LYS A 59 -10.16 11.13 -13.58
N TYR A 60 -9.24 10.69 -12.74
CA TYR A 60 -8.12 9.82 -13.13
C TYR A 60 -8.47 8.33 -13.16
N LEU A 61 -9.68 7.94 -12.76
CA LEU A 61 -10.12 6.54 -12.82
C LEU A 61 -10.30 6.07 -14.27
N ASN A 62 -10.63 6.97 -15.18
CA ASN A 62 -10.81 6.65 -16.61
C ASN A 62 -9.50 6.17 -17.26
N ASP A 63 -8.34 6.55 -16.69
CA ASP A 63 -7.01 6.13 -17.16
C ASP A 63 -6.62 4.72 -16.64
N LEU A 64 -7.50 4.04 -15.88
CA LEU A 64 -7.18 2.80 -15.18
C LEU A 64 -8.04 1.62 -15.63
N VAL A 65 -7.42 0.46 -15.71
CA VAL A 65 -8.11 -0.83 -15.88
C VAL A 65 -8.42 -1.40 -14.49
N LEU A 66 -9.68 -1.32 -14.07
CA LEU A 66 -10.13 -1.65 -12.72
C LEU A 66 -10.70 -3.07 -12.61
N LYS A 67 -10.02 -4.06 -13.21
CA LYS A 67 -10.42 -5.47 -13.10
C LYS A 67 -10.45 -5.90 -11.61
N ASN A 68 -11.55 -6.50 -11.17
CA ASN A 68 -11.74 -7.02 -9.81
C ASN A 68 -11.51 -5.98 -8.69
N THR A 69 -11.75 -4.69 -9.00
CA THR A 69 -11.41 -3.56 -8.12
C THR A 69 -12.66 -2.80 -7.67
N ILE A 70 -12.78 -2.59 -6.37
CA ILE A 70 -13.80 -1.73 -5.76
C ILE A 70 -13.13 -0.40 -5.41
N VAL A 71 -13.72 0.71 -5.85
CA VAL A 71 -13.26 2.05 -5.51
C VAL A 71 -13.96 2.57 -4.25
N THR A 72 -13.19 3.18 -3.36
CA THR A 72 -13.71 3.88 -2.18
C THR A 72 -12.92 5.17 -1.93
N PHE A 73 -13.45 6.04 -1.06
CA PHE A 73 -12.81 7.31 -0.76
C PHE A 73 -12.03 7.25 0.54
N GLY A 74 -10.83 7.85 0.51
CA GLY A 74 -9.97 7.98 1.69
C GLY A 74 -10.45 9.06 2.66
N GLY A 75 -9.85 9.03 3.85
CA GLY A 75 -9.97 10.07 4.85
C GLY A 75 -8.84 11.10 4.76
N LYS A 76 -8.81 12.02 5.75
CA LYS A 76 -7.76 13.07 5.84
C LYS A 76 -6.36 12.46 6.02
N GLU A 77 -6.26 11.30 6.67
CA GLU A 77 -5.01 10.64 7.01
C GLU A 77 -4.94 9.20 6.50
N ARG A 78 -3.73 8.61 6.50
CA ARG A 78 -3.47 7.26 5.99
C ARG A 78 -4.30 6.19 6.72
N HIS A 79 -4.36 6.27 8.05
CA HIS A 79 -5.10 5.31 8.86
C HIS A 79 -6.62 5.39 8.60
N LEU A 80 -7.19 6.59 8.42
CA LEU A 80 -8.61 6.77 8.07
C LEU A 80 -8.93 6.20 6.67
N SER A 81 -8.00 6.35 5.74
CA SER A 81 -8.11 5.75 4.40
C SER A 81 -8.12 4.22 4.47
N SER A 82 -7.23 3.63 5.28
CA SER A 82 -7.21 2.19 5.54
C SER A 82 -8.52 1.73 6.19
N PHE A 83 -9.01 2.45 7.20
CA PHE A 83 -10.25 2.14 7.90
C PHE A 83 -11.47 2.16 6.96
N ASN A 84 -11.56 3.14 6.05
CA ASN A 84 -12.64 3.21 5.06
C ASN A 84 -12.62 2.00 4.11
N ALA A 85 -11.44 1.54 3.70
CA ALA A 85 -11.30 0.32 2.91
C ALA A 85 -11.76 -0.93 3.69
N LEU A 86 -11.36 -1.06 4.95
CA LEU A 86 -11.75 -2.17 5.82
C LEU A 86 -13.27 -2.20 6.04
N LYS A 87 -13.89 -1.05 6.26
CA LYS A 87 -15.38 -0.94 6.33
C LYS A 87 -16.03 -1.48 5.06
N LYS A 88 -15.48 -1.18 3.88
CA LYS A 88 -16.05 -1.61 2.59
C LYS A 88 -16.08 -3.13 2.42
N ILE A 89 -15.15 -3.84 3.06
CA ILE A 89 -15.05 -5.31 2.99
C ILE A 89 -15.55 -6.02 4.25
N LYS A 90 -16.03 -5.30 5.29
CA LYS A 90 -16.43 -5.88 6.58
C LYS A 90 -17.42 -7.04 6.46
N LYS A 91 -18.40 -6.91 5.56
CA LYS A 91 -19.44 -7.94 5.31
C LYS A 91 -19.00 -9.02 4.33
N SER A 92 -17.77 -8.98 3.80
CA SER A 92 -17.27 -9.99 2.85
C SER A 92 -16.57 -11.15 3.56
N LYS A 93 -16.44 -12.29 2.85
CA LYS A 93 -15.67 -13.46 3.35
C LYS A 93 -14.16 -13.26 3.16
N ILE A 94 -13.61 -12.11 3.56
CA ILE A 94 -12.17 -11.82 3.52
C ILE A 94 -11.54 -12.20 4.86
N ASN A 95 -10.43 -12.95 4.82
CA ASN A 95 -9.70 -13.41 5.99
C ASN A 95 -8.43 -12.60 6.24
N ASN A 96 -7.79 -12.11 5.16
CA ASN A 96 -6.55 -11.35 5.27
C ASN A 96 -6.61 -10.11 4.38
N VAL A 97 -5.94 -9.05 4.81
CA VAL A 97 -5.80 -7.81 4.07
C VAL A 97 -4.33 -7.47 3.86
N PHE A 98 -4.00 -6.98 2.66
CA PHE A 98 -2.70 -6.48 2.28
C PHE A 98 -2.85 -4.99 2.00
N ILE A 99 -2.19 -4.13 2.76
CA ILE A 99 -2.28 -2.66 2.63
C ILE A 99 -1.03 -2.14 1.95
N HIS A 100 -1.21 -1.45 0.83
CA HIS A 100 -0.13 -1.00 -0.04
C HIS A 100 -0.25 0.47 -0.41
N ASP A 101 0.88 1.17 -0.44
CA ASP A 101 0.97 2.56 -0.87
C ASP A 101 1.06 2.63 -2.39
N ALA A 102 0.07 3.24 -3.06
CA ALA A 102 -0.07 3.32 -4.52
C ALA A 102 1.16 3.87 -5.27
N ALA A 103 2.00 4.64 -4.60
CA ALA A 103 3.19 5.25 -5.19
C ALA A 103 4.46 4.40 -5.06
N ARG A 104 4.34 3.11 -4.74
CA ARG A 104 5.44 2.16 -4.61
C ARG A 104 5.26 0.97 -5.57
N PRO A 105 5.34 1.16 -6.90
CA PRO A 105 5.01 0.12 -7.86
C PRO A 105 6.04 -1.02 -7.92
N ASN A 106 7.25 -0.82 -7.37
CA ASN A 106 8.38 -1.74 -7.52
C ASN A 106 8.43 -2.81 -6.42
N PHE A 107 7.36 -3.59 -6.29
CA PHE A 107 7.39 -4.83 -5.53
C PHE A 107 7.19 -6.03 -6.47
N GLU A 108 7.69 -7.18 -6.10
CA GLU A 108 7.56 -8.39 -6.90
C GLU A 108 6.38 -9.25 -6.45
N ILE A 109 5.84 -10.05 -7.36
CA ILE A 109 4.78 -11.03 -7.05
C ILE A 109 5.31 -12.10 -6.08
N SER A 110 6.59 -12.44 -6.14
CA SER A 110 7.28 -13.32 -5.19
C SER A 110 7.14 -12.83 -3.74
N LEU A 111 7.24 -11.51 -3.50
CA LEU A 111 7.01 -10.92 -2.18
C LEU A 111 5.57 -11.14 -1.69
N LEU A 112 4.56 -10.96 -2.57
CA LEU A 112 3.16 -11.23 -2.21
C LEU A 112 2.95 -12.68 -1.79
N LYS A 113 3.54 -13.63 -2.54
CA LYS A 113 3.49 -15.07 -2.23
C LYS A 113 4.17 -15.37 -0.88
N LYS A 114 5.34 -14.76 -0.63
CA LYS A 114 6.09 -14.91 0.63
C LYS A 114 5.28 -14.37 1.82
N ILE A 115 4.72 -13.17 1.73
CA ILE A 115 3.85 -12.58 2.76
C ILE A 115 2.64 -13.50 3.02
N ASN A 116 1.97 -13.98 1.97
CA ASN A 116 0.82 -14.89 2.10
C ASN A 116 1.18 -16.21 2.81
N LYS A 117 2.39 -16.75 2.55
CA LYS A 117 2.90 -17.93 3.27
C LYS A 117 3.05 -17.65 4.78
N TYR A 118 3.64 -16.51 5.15
CA TYR A 118 3.84 -16.15 6.56
C TYR A 118 2.53 -15.83 7.30
N LEU A 119 1.49 -15.31 6.62
CA LEU A 119 0.17 -15.09 7.23
C LEU A 119 -0.52 -16.40 7.68
N LYS A 120 -0.10 -17.57 7.18
CA LYS A 120 -0.57 -18.86 7.73
C LYS A 120 -0.14 -19.04 9.18
N LYS A 121 1.04 -18.52 9.54
CA LYS A 121 1.65 -18.67 10.89
C LYS A 121 1.43 -17.42 11.76
N TYR A 122 1.58 -16.23 11.19
CA TYR A 122 1.58 -14.96 11.94
C TYR A 122 0.31 -14.13 11.68
N LYS A 123 -0.10 -13.32 12.67
CA LYS A 123 -1.26 -12.42 12.55
C LYS A 123 -0.95 -11.16 11.72
N ALA A 124 0.32 -10.75 11.67
CA ALA A 124 0.79 -9.61 10.90
C ALA A 124 2.13 -9.93 10.24
N VAL A 125 2.32 -9.45 9.02
CA VAL A 125 3.57 -9.60 8.25
C VAL A 125 3.91 -8.25 7.60
N VAL A 126 5.05 -7.70 7.97
CA VAL A 126 5.54 -6.40 7.50
C VAL A 126 6.92 -6.59 6.89
N PRO A 127 7.10 -6.36 5.57
CA PRO A 127 8.43 -6.40 4.96
C PRO A 127 9.26 -5.20 5.41
N TYR A 128 10.55 -5.42 5.58
CA TYR A 128 11.50 -4.37 5.93
C TYR A 128 12.85 -4.57 5.23
N VAL A 129 13.64 -3.52 5.24
CA VAL A 129 15.07 -3.56 4.91
C VAL A 129 15.86 -2.89 6.04
N ASN A 130 17.08 -3.35 6.25
CA ASN A 130 18.01 -2.69 7.14
C ASN A 130 18.50 -1.38 6.50
N THR A 131 18.85 -0.38 7.31
CA THR A 131 19.47 0.84 6.80
C THR A 131 20.99 0.71 6.81
N SER A 132 21.63 1.05 5.69
CA SER A 132 23.08 1.22 5.60
C SER A 132 23.54 2.61 6.05
N ASN A 133 22.61 3.59 6.07
CA ASN A 133 22.92 4.96 6.39
C ASN A 133 23.19 5.17 7.88
N SER A 134 24.07 6.13 8.19
CA SER A 134 24.24 6.61 9.57
C SER A 134 22.94 7.25 10.07
N THR A 135 22.50 6.83 11.25
CA THR A 135 21.21 7.25 11.80
C THR A 135 21.41 8.14 13.01
N LYS A 136 20.68 9.25 13.04
CA LYS A 136 20.70 10.23 14.13
C LYS A 136 19.30 10.34 14.73
N LEU A 137 19.24 10.35 16.06
CA LEU A 137 18.00 10.65 16.79
C LEU A 137 18.03 12.11 17.24
N ILE A 138 16.99 12.86 16.93
CA ILE A 138 16.79 14.20 17.47
C ILE A 138 15.85 14.09 18.66
N PHE A 139 16.37 14.45 19.84
CA PHE A 139 15.59 14.43 21.07
C PHE A 139 15.84 15.72 21.85
N LYS A 140 14.78 16.48 22.17
CA LYS A 140 14.83 17.79 22.86
C LYS A 140 15.87 18.75 22.24
N GLY A 141 15.91 18.87 20.90
CA GLY A 141 16.82 19.72 20.16
C GLY A 141 18.29 19.22 20.09
N LYS A 142 18.62 18.10 20.72
CA LYS A 142 19.97 17.51 20.69
C LYS A 142 20.03 16.37 19.70
N ILE A 143 21.13 16.24 18.97
CA ILE A 143 21.39 15.16 18.01
C ILE A 143 22.27 14.11 18.70
N LYS A 144 21.81 12.86 18.71
CA LYS A 144 22.55 11.69 19.22
C LYS A 144 22.73 10.65 18.12
N ASN A 145 23.87 9.97 18.12
CA ASN A 145 24.06 8.79 17.28
C ASN A 145 23.08 7.70 17.73
N TYR A 146 22.44 7.06 16.75
CA TYR A 146 21.55 5.93 17.00
C TYR A 146 22.09 4.70 16.28
N ASP A 147 22.08 3.56 16.97
CA ASP A 147 22.56 2.30 16.43
C ASP A 147 21.65 1.86 15.25
N ARG A 148 22.18 1.93 14.04
CA ARG A 148 21.44 1.56 12.82
C ARG A 148 21.00 0.10 12.77
N SER A 149 21.68 -0.80 13.49
CA SER A 149 21.30 -2.21 13.54
C SER A 149 19.93 -2.44 14.21
N LYS A 150 19.47 -1.47 15.00
CA LYS A 150 18.16 -1.46 15.69
C LYS A 150 17.06 -0.76 14.88
N ILE A 151 17.35 -0.32 13.65
CA ILE A 151 16.39 0.39 12.79
C ILE A 151 15.98 -0.46 11.62
N LEU A 152 14.67 -0.67 11.47
CA LEU A 152 14.07 -1.35 10.33
C LEU A 152 13.27 -0.36 9.50
N LEU A 153 13.63 -0.22 8.23
CA LEU A 153 12.87 0.59 7.27
C LEU A 153 11.73 -0.26 6.70
N THR A 154 10.52 -0.04 7.21
CA THR A 154 9.35 -0.82 6.81
C THR A 154 8.84 -0.42 5.43
N HIS A 155 8.44 -1.43 4.67
CA HIS A 155 7.89 -1.29 3.32
C HIS A 155 6.42 -1.73 3.25
N THR A 156 5.83 -1.59 2.09
CA THR A 156 4.51 -2.13 1.74
C THR A 156 4.65 -3.05 0.53
N PRO A 157 3.77 -4.07 0.39
CA PRO A 157 2.54 -4.34 1.14
C PRO A 157 2.76 -4.84 2.56
N GLN A 158 1.97 -4.35 3.51
CA GLN A 158 1.87 -4.84 4.88
C GLN A 158 0.60 -5.67 5.00
N ALA A 159 0.67 -6.85 5.59
CA ALA A 159 -0.46 -7.76 5.60
C ALA A 159 -0.87 -8.19 7.01
N PHE A 160 -2.17 -8.36 7.19
CA PHE A 160 -2.77 -8.63 8.50
C PHE A 160 -3.91 -9.65 8.36
N ARG A 161 -4.10 -10.50 9.36
CA ARG A 161 -5.36 -11.23 9.52
C ARG A 161 -6.47 -10.24 9.81
N PHE A 162 -7.61 -10.40 9.14
CA PHE A 162 -8.75 -9.49 9.23
C PHE A 162 -9.90 -10.06 10.06
N LYS A 163 -10.04 -11.39 10.05
CA LYS A 163 -10.99 -12.18 10.83
C LYS A 163 -10.31 -13.42 11.36
#